data_4fd9c39b38e3b338482ff6862fb9bccd
#
_entry.id   4fd9c39b38e3b338482ff6862fb9bccd
#
_cell.length_a   1.000
_cell.length_b   1.000
_cell.length_c   1.000
_cell.angle_alpha   90.00
_cell.angle_beta   90.00
_cell.angle_gamma   90.00
#
_symmetry.space_group_name_H-M   'P 1'
#
loop_
_entity.id
_entity.type
_entity.pdbx_description
1 polymer ?
#
loop_
_entity_poly.entity_id
_entity_poly.type
_entity_poly.pdbx_seq_one_letter_code
_entity_poly.pdbx_strand_id
1 'polypeptide(L)'
;MEEYHAMRRKGPGLAPRNYESRVLNRRGEVREVAMTVSVIPGTQLSVASVLDITDRKEAERQLERQAFYDGLTGLANRQLFQDRLRRAMLAASREKAQVGLLLLDLDDFKHVNDSLGHSAGDQVLREAAERFTQVLRDTDTLARLGGDEFAVVVEGLTGLDPLSRMAKDLIDALRQPFHVESSEVYLGVSVGIAVYPLDAEDAERLIQNADLAMYRAKEQGKNTFGLYKKDLNDQAVRRLTMEAELRQALAESRFSVV
;
A
#
# COMPACT_ATOMS: atom_id res chain seq x y z
N MET A 1 15.34 -32.19 8.39
CA MET A 1 15.48 -33.47 7.66
C MET A 1 15.75 -34.65 8.57
N GLU A 2 16.70 -34.56 9.48
CA GLU A 2 17.07 -35.63 10.44
C GLU A 2 15.89 -36.08 11.32
N GLU A 3 15.07 -35.15 11.77
CA GLU A 3 13.91 -35.43 12.63
C GLU A 3 12.86 -36.32 11.93
N TYR A 4 12.52 -36.02 10.67
CA TYR A 4 11.60 -36.85 9.88
C TYR A 4 12.18 -38.21 9.55
N HIS A 5 13.50 -38.30 9.38
CA HIS A 5 14.17 -39.57 9.15
C HIS A 5 14.13 -40.46 10.42
N ALA A 6 14.34 -39.87 11.60
CA ALA A 6 14.21 -40.55 12.88
C ALA A 6 12.76 -40.99 13.18
N MET A 7 11.77 -40.13 12.86
CA MET A 7 10.35 -40.45 13.02
C MET A 7 9.90 -41.63 12.15
N ARG A 8 10.33 -41.70 10.89
CA ARG A 8 10.00 -42.83 9.98
C ARG A 8 10.51 -44.17 10.45
N ARG A 9 11.63 -44.18 11.17
CA ARG A 9 12.18 -45.43 11.74
C ARG A 9 11.36 -45.94 12.95
N LYS A 10 10.58 -45.06 13.60
CA LYS A 10 9.76 -45.42 14.78
C LYS A 10 8.42 -46.03 14.42
N GLY A 11 7.94 -45.84 13.18
CA GLY A 11 6.70 -46.46 12.68
C GLY A 11 6.16 -45.85 11.40
N PRO A 12 5.37 -46.59 10.63
CA PRO A 12 4.75 -46.11 9.39
C PRO A 12 3.71 -45.03 9.74
N GLY A 13 3.76 -43.90 9.06
CA GLY A 13 2.81 -42.80 9.20
C GLY A 13 3.21 -41.69 10.20
N LEU A 14 4.30 -41.81 10.93
CA LEU A 14 4.75 -40.82 11.90
C LEU A 14 5.44 -39.57 11.27
N ALA A 15 5.82 -39.64 10.00
CA ALA A 15 6.39 -38.52 9.27
C ALA A 15 5.67 -38.32 7.93
N PRO A 16 5.50 -37.07 7.44
CA PRO A 16 4.87 -36.80 6.17
C PRO A 16 5.65 -37.48 5.04
N ARG A 17 4.91 -38.06 4.07
CA ARG A 17 5.52 -38.66 2.86
C ARG A 17 6.02 -37.61 1.90
N ASN A 18 5.27 -36.52 1.76
CA ASN A 18 5.57 -35.39 0.86
C ASN A 18 5.81 -34.15 1.69
N TYR A 19 6.91 -33.45 1.41
CA TYR A 19 7.21 -32.16 2.05
C TYR A 19 8.17 -31.35 1.19
N GLU A 20 8.07 -30.04 1.30
CA GLU A 20 9.01 -29.12 0.67
C GLU A 20 10.16 -28.80 1.67
N SER A 21 11.36 -28.60 1.15
CA SER A 21 12.54 -28.29 1.94
C SER A 21 13.53 -27.47 1.15
N ARG A 22 14.47 -26.83 1.84
CA ARG A 22 15.61 -26.15 1.22
C ARG A 22 16.86 -27.03 1.35
N VAL A 23 17.59 -27.16 0.26
CA VAL A 23 18.83 -27.91 0.19
C VAL A 23 19.95 -27.06 -0.44
N LEU A 24 21.19 -27.34 -0.10
CA LEU A 24 22.34 -26.74 -0.77
C LEU A 24 22.77 -27.67 -1.91
N ASN A 25 22.94 -27.13 -3.10
CA ASN A 25 23.53 -27.85 -4.20
C ASN A 25 25.09 -27.90 -4.06
N ARG A 26 25.76 -28.57 -4.97
CA ARG A 26 27.24 -28.70 -4.95
C ARG A 26 27.99 -27.37 -5.11
N ARG A 27 27.31 -26.31 -5.59
CA ARG A 27 27.86 -24.97 -5.74
C ARG A 27 27.61 -24.09 -4.51
N GLY A 28 26.96 -24.62 -3.45
CA GLY A 28 26.55 -23.86 -2.26
C GLY A 28 25.31 -23.00 -2.45
N GLU A 29 24.57 -23.15 -3.57
CA GLU A 29 23.34 -22.43 -3.83
C GLU A 29 22.16 -23.11 -3.12
N VAL A 30 21.26 -22.31 -2.54
CA VAL A 30 20.02 -22.80 -1.94
C VAL A 30 19.02 -23.15 -3.04
N ARG A 31 18.51 -24.39 -3.01
CA ARG A 31 17.44 -24.87 -3.89
C ARG A 31 16.21 -25.26 -3.08
N GLU A 32 15.05 -24.88 -3.56
CA GLU A 32 13.77 -25.35 -3.04
C GLU A 32 13.45 -26.71 -3.66
N VAL A 33 13.19 -27.73 -2.85
CA VAL A 33 12.92 -29.07 -3.35
C VAL A 33 11.63 -29.64 -2.78
N ALA A 34 10.87 -30.34 -3.61
CA ALA A 34 9.79 -31.20 -3.18
C ALA A 34 10.34 -32.62 -3.01
N MET A 35 10.17 -33.17 -1.82
CA MET A 35 10.65 -34.50 -1.47
C MET A 35 9.48 -35.44 -1.24
N THR A 36 9.52 -36.61 -1.89
CA THR A 36 8.62 -37.72 -1.62
C THR A 36 9.44 -38.89 -1.09
N VAL A 37 9.15 -39.33 0.12
CA VAL A 37 9.91 -40.41 0.77
C VAL A 37 8.99 -41.60 1.09
N SER A 38 9.40 -42.77 0.65
CA SER A 38 8.71 -44.05 0.92
C SER A 38 9.66 -45.08 1.47
N VAL A 39 9.21 -45.86 2.45
CA VAL A 39 9.96 -47.02 2.97
C VAL A 39 9.68 -48.22 2.08
N ILE A 40 10.74 -48.98 1.73
CA ILE A 40 10.60 -50.22 0.96
C ILE A 40 10.06 -51.31 1.92
N PRO A 41 8.88 -51.87 1.65
CA PRO A 41 8.30 -52.90 2.52
C PRO A 41 9.27 -54.06 2.78
N GLY A 42 9.38 -54.51 4.03
CA GLY A 42 10.25 -55.62 4.42
C GLY A 42 11.76 -55.26 4.54
N THR A 43 12.13 -53.97 4.40
CA THR A 43 13.53 -53.52 4.51
C THR A 43 13.64 -52.30 5.40
N GLN A 44 14.89 -51.95 5.79
CA GLN A 44 15.20 -50.68 6.47
C GLN A 44 15.55 -49.53 5.48
N LEU A 45 15.35 -49.77 4.18
CA LEU A 45 15.67 -48.83 3.13
C LEU A 45 14.49 -47.90 2.82
N SER A 46 14.82 -46.66 2.51
CA SER A 46 13.86 -45.65 2.04
C SER A 46 14.28 -45.17 0.65
N VAL A 47 13.30 -44.99 -0.21
CA VAL A 47 13.48 -44.32 -1.50
C VAL A 47 12.97 -42.89 -1.36
N ALA A 48 13.80 -41.95 -1.78
CA ALA A 48 13.42 -40.53 -1.84
C ALA A 48 13.46 -40.03 -3.28
N SER A 49 12.37 -39.50 -3.77
CA SER A 49 12.32 -38.67 -4.99
C SER A 49 12.52 -37.22 -4.57
N VAL A 50 13.41 -36.52 -5.26
CA VAL A 50 13.70 -35.10 -5.02
C VAL A 50 13.48 -34.37 -6.34
N LEU A 51 12.54 -33.44 -6.33
CA LEU A 51 12.23 -32.57 -7.47
C LEU A 51 12.66 -31.14 -7.11
N ASP A 52 13.50 -30.53 -7.94
CA ASP A 52 13.81 -29.10 -7.83
C ASP A 52 12.58 -28.28 -8.24
N ILE A 53 12.08 -27.46 -7.33
CA ILE A 53 10.92 -26.58 -7.52
C ILE A 53 11.29 -25.11 -7.39
N THR A 54 12.59 -24.79 -7.45
CA THR A 54 13.10 -23.42 -7.26
C THR A 54 12.47 -22.46 -8.24
N ASP A 55 12.53 -22.77 -9.54
CA ASP A 55 11.98 -21.91 -10.59
C ASP A 55 10.46 -21.70 -10.42
N ARG A 56 9.74 -22.76 -10.05
CA ARG A 56 8.30 -22.67 -9.77
C ARG A 56 8.02 -21.73 -8.58
N LYS A 57 8.76 -21.90 -7.48
CA LYS A 57 8.62 -21.04 -6.29
C LYS A 57 9.01 -19.58 -6.55
N GLU A 58 10.04 -19.36 -7.33
CA GLU A 58 10.44 -18.02 -7.75
C GLU A 58 9.37 -17.36 -8.60
N ALA A 59 8.80 -18.08 -9.57
CA ALA A 59 7.70 -17.60 -10.38
C ALA A 59 6.43 -17.31 -9.54
N GLU A 60 6.07 -18.19 -8.60
CA GLU A 60 4.96 -17.98 -7.67
C GLU A 60 5.18 -16.69 -6.83
N ARG A 61 6.38 -16.51 -6.23
CA ARG A 61 6.73 -15.31 -5.47
C ARG A 61 6.72 -14.04 -6.33
N GLN A 62 7.15 -14.14 -7.59
CA GLN A 62 7.14 -13.01 -8.51
C GLN A 62 5.73 -12.62 -8.91
N LEU A 63 4.86 -13.59 -9.17
CA LEU A 63 3.43 -13.36 -9.42
C LEU A 63 2.74 -12.73 -8.20
N GLU A 64 3.04 -13.22 -6.99
CA GLU A 64 2.51 -12.66 -5.75
C GLU A 64 2.96 -11.21 -5.54
N ARG A 65 4.24 -10.94 -5.79
CA ARG A 65 4.75 -9.55 -5.72
C ARG A 65 4.06 -8.65 -6.74
N GLN A 66 3.91 -9.09 -7.99
CA GLN A 66 3.22 -8.31 -9.02
C GLN A 66 1.73 -8.09 -8.69
N ALA A 67 1.07 -9.06 -8.04
CA ALA A 67 -0.33 -8.95 -7.67
C ALA A 67 -0.57 -7.96 -6.52
N PHE A 68 0.37 -7.83 -5.57
CA PHE A 68 0.13 -7.14 -4.30
C PHE A 68 1.04 -5.94 -4.03
N TYR A 69 2.12 -5.75 -4.80
CA TYR A 69 3.07 -4.67 -4.58
C TYR A 69 3.25 -3.81 -5.83
N ASP A 70 3.51 -2.53 -5.63
CA ASP A 70 3.85 -1.59 -6.70
C ASP A 70 5.26 -1.87 -7.22
N GLY A 71 5.40 -2.06 -8.51
CA GLY A 71 6.67 -2.45 -9.14
C GLY A 71 7.75 -1.37 -9.10
N LEU A 72 7.40 -0.10 -8.91
CA LEU A 72 8.33 1.01 -8.86
C LEU A 72 8.89 1.24 -7.46
N THR A 73 8.00 1.28 -6.46
CA THR A 73 8.33 1.67 -5.08
C THR A 73 8.48 0.47 -4.13
N GLY A 74 7.98 -0.71 -4.52
CA GLY A 74 7.95 -1.89 -3.64
C GLY A 74 6.92 -1.82 -2.51
N LEU A 75 6.15 -0.74 -2.42
CA LEU A 75 5.07 -0.58 -1.45
C LEU A 75 3.86 -1.45 -1.79
N ALA A 76 2.92 -1.61 -0.85
CA ALA A 76 1.63 -2.21 -1.16
C ALA A 76 0.98 -1.47 -2.35
N ASN A 77 0.40 -2.23 -3.29
CA ASN A 77 -0.37 -1.64 -4.37
C ASN A 77 -1.82 -1.38 -3.94
N ARG A 78 -2.64 -0.85 -4.84
CA ARG A 78 -4.07 -0.57 -4.61
C ARG A 78 -4.85 -1.79 -4.11
N GLN A 79 -4.54 -2.98 -4.63
CA GLN A 79 -5.24 -4.20 -4.25
C GLN A 79 -4.92 -4.62 -2.81
N LEU A 80 -3.64 -4.64 -2.45
CA LEU A 80 -3.21 -4.98 -1.09
C LEU A 80 -3.67 -3.92 -0.07
N PHE A 81 -3.63 -2.64 -0.45
CA PHE A 81 -4.18 -1.54 0.36
C PHE A 81 -5.66 -1.78 0.70
N GLN A 82 -6.49 -2.06 -0.30
CA GLN A 82 -7.93 -2.30 -0.07
C GLN A 82 -8.18 -3.51 0.83
N ASP A 83 -7.43 -4.60 0.65
CA ASP A 83 -7.54 -5.79 1.52
C ASP A 83 -7.15 -5.44 2.97
N ARG A 84 -6.03 -4.76 3.17
CA ARG A 84 -5.58 -4.35 4.51
C ARG A 84 -6.54 -3.37 5.18
N LEU A 85 -7.03 -2.38 4.46
CA LEU A 85 -8.03 -1.45 4.99
C LEU A 85 -9.30 -2.17 5.47
N ARG A 86 -9.84 -3.07 4.65
CA ARG A 86 -11.02 -3.86 5.04
C ARG A 86 -10.75 -4.73 6.28
N ARG A 87 -9.60 -5.37 6.36
CA ARG A 87 -9.21 -6.19 7.52
C ARG A 87 -9.07 -5.35 8.78
N ALA A 88 -8.40 -4.20 8.69
CA ALA A 88 -8.26 -3.27 9.80
C ALA A 88 -9.62 -2.79 10.32
N MET A 89 -10.54 -2.42 9.42
CA MET A 89 -11.90 -2.02 9.80
C MET A 89 -12.70 -3.16 10.45
N LEU A 90 -12.57 -4.39 9.94
CA LEU A 90 -13.22 -5.56 10.56
C LEU A 90 -12.67 -5.86 11.96
N ALA A 91 -11.37 -5.73 12.17
CA ALA A 91 -10.75 -5.88 13.48
C ALA A 91 -11.21 -4.77 14.43
N ALA A 92 -11.15 -3.51 13.98
CA ALA A 92 -11.58 -2.35 14.77
C ALA A 92 -13.07 -2.42 15.17
N SER A 93 -13.93 -2.93 14.30
CA SER A 93 -15.35 -3.14 14.61
C SER A 93 -15.57 -4.11 15.78
N ARG A 94 -14.74 -5.15 15.89
CA ARG A 94 -14.82 -6.14 16.99
C ARG A 94 -14.27 -5.58 18.31
N GLU A 95 -13.20 -4.79 18.21
CA GLU A 95 -12.46 -4.26 19.36
C GLU A 95 -12.97 -2.88 19.81
N LYS A 96 -13.95 -2.31 19.09
CA LYS A 96 -14.44 -0.93 19.27
C LYS A 96 -13.31 0.11 19.15
N ALA A 97 -12.34 -0.18 18.31
CA ALA A 97 -11.20 0.66 18.01
C ALA A 97 -11.48 1.56 16.79
N GLN A 98 -10.51 2.40 16.46
CA GLN A 98 -10.58 3.30 15.31
C GLN A 98 -9.48 2.96 14.31
N VAL A 99 -9.75 3.20 13.02
CA VAL A 99 -8.79 3.10 11.92
C VAL A 99 -8.70 4.46 11.23
N GLY A 100 -7.49 4.98 11.11
CA GLY A 100 -7.21 6.18 10.33
C GLY A 100 -6.84 5.82 8.89
N LEU A 101 -7.36 6.60 7.97
CA LEU A 101 -6.94 6.60 6.58
C LEU A 101 -6.39 7.96 6.22
N LEU A 102 -5.15 8.00 5.70
CA LEU A 102 -4.56 9.17 5.08
C LEU A 102 -4.40 8.90 3.60
N LEU A 103 -4.92 9.77 2.74
CA LEU A 103 -4.60 9.81 1.31
C LEU A 103 -3.62 10.95 1.07
N LEU A 104 -2.59 10.69 0.29
CA LEU A 104 -1.51 11.62 0.00
C LEU A 104 -1.38 11.77 -1.51
N ASP A 105 -1.11 12.99 -1.97
CA ASP A 105 -0.86 13.29 -3.37
C ASP A 105 0.31 14.30 -3.46
N LEU A 106 1.33 13.96 -4.26
CA LEU A 106 2.50 14.82 -4.44
C LEU A 106 2.12 16.04 -5.28
N ASP A 107 2.22 17.21 -4.67
CA ASP A 107 1.81 18.45 -5.31
C ASP A 107 2.69 18.76 -6.52
N ASP A 108 2.05 19.07 -7.64
CA ASP A 108 2.73 19.48 -8.91
C ASP A 108 3.69 18.43 -9.50
N PHE A 109 3.58 17.16 -9.11
CA PHE A 109 4.42 16.06 -9.60
C PHE A 109 4.43 15.94 -11.13
N LYS A 110 3.32 16.28 -11.80
CA LYS A 110 3.24 16.32 -13.24
C LYS A 110 4.30 17.26 -13.84
N HIS A 111 4.58 18.40 -13.20
CA HIS A 111 5.62 19.33 -13.69
C HIS A 111 7.02 18.72 -13.68
N VAL A 112 7.30 17.82 -12.74
CA VAL A 112 8.58 17.07 -12.70
C VAL A 112 8.70 16.20 -13.94
N ASN A 113 7.66 15.41 -14.23
CA ASN A 113 7.63 14.56 -15.43
C ASN A 113 7.73 15.36 -16.72
N ASP A 114 6.99 16.46 -16.81
CA ASP A 114 6.94 17.30 -18.03
C ASP A 114 8.28 18.03 -18.26
N SER A 115 9.00 18.38 -17.18
CA SER A 115 10.25 19.15 -17.25
C SER A 115 11.51 18.30 -17.30
N LEU A 116 11.57 17.20 -16.52
CA LEU A 116 12.77 16.36 -16.33
C LEU A 116 12.61 14.94 -16.88
N GLY A 117 11.41 14.60 -17.37
CA GLY A 117 11.10 13.27 -17.90
C GLY A 117 10.67 12.25 -16.85
N HIS A 118 10.10 11.15 -17.34
CA HIS A 118 9.53 10.10 -16.47
C HIS A 118 10.56 9.40 -15.58
N SER A 119 11.81 9.26 -16.03
CA SER A 119 12.87 8.66 -15.21
C SER A 119 13.15 9.48 -13.95
N ALA A 120 13.11 10.80 -14.06
CA ALA A 120 13.22 11.72 -12.93
C ALA A 120 12.04 11.59 -11.97
N GLY A 121 10.82 11.54 -12.50
CA GLY A 121 9.61 11.29 -11.70
C GLY A 121 9.65 9.95 -10.97
N ASP A 122 10.12 8.89 -11.63
CA ASP A 122 10.29 7.58 -11.02
C ASP A 122 11.29 7.60 -9.84
N GLN A 123 12.37 8.38 -9.97
CA GLN A 123 13.34 8.56 -8.88
C GLN A 123 12.69 9.29 -7.70
N VAL A 124 11.97 10.38 -7.96
CA VAL A 124 11.22 11.13 -6.94
C VAL A 124 10.22 10.24 -6.21
N LEU A 125 9.46 9.42 -6.93
CA LEU A 125 8.48 8.50 -6.34
C LEU A 125 9.12 7.44 -5.42
N ARG A 126 10.28 6.88 -5.81
CA ARG A 126 11.02 5.93 -4.96
C ARG A 126 11.51 6.62 -3.69
N GLU A 127 12.11 7.78 -3.82
CA GLU A 127 12.63 8.53 -2.68
C GLU A 127 11.50 9.03 -1.76
N ALA A 128 10.37 9.49 -2.30
CA ALA A 128 9.19 9.83 -1.52
C ALA A 128 8.67 8.63 -0.71
N ALA A 129 8.60 7.45 -1.34
CA ALA A 129 8.21 6.21 -0.68
C ALA A 129 9.15 5.84 0.48
N GLU A 130 10.46 5.98 0.29
CA GLU A 130 11.46 5.74 1.34
C GLU A 130 11.31 6.73 2.50
N ARG A 131 11.16 8.02 2.22
CA ARG A 131 10.98 9.07 3.22
C ARG A 131 9.68 8.87 4.03
N PHE A 132 8.58 8.52 3.38
CA PHE A 132 7.31 8.20 4.06
C PHE A 132 7.43 6.96 4.93
N THR A 133 8.13 5.92 4.46
CA THR A 133 8.34 4.70 5.24
C THR A 133 9.09 4.97 6.56
N GLN A 134 10.02 5.93 6.58
CA GLN A 134 10.77 6.30 7.78
C GLN A 134 9.92 6.99 8.86
N VAL A 135 8.80 7.59 8.48
CA VAL A 135 7.86 8.26 9.40
C VAL A 135 6.92 7.26 10.06
N LEU A 136 6.62 6.16 9.39
CA LEU A 136 5.57 5.22 9.76
C LEU A 136 6.11 4.07 10.64
N ARG A 137 5.20 3.47 11.41
CA ARG A 137 5.48 2.28 12.22
C ARG A 137 5.33 1.01 11.39
N ASP A 138 5.95 -0.08 11.81
CA ASP A 138 5.80 -1.40 11.17
C ASP A 138 4.35 -1.90 11.12
N THR A 139 3.50 -1.42 12.04
CA THR A 139 2.07 -1.74 12.10
C THR A 139 1.24 -0.96 11.10
N ASP A 140 1.74 0.18 10.62
CA ASP A 140 1.03 1.01 9.65
C ASP A 140 1.23 0.46 8.23
N THR A 141 0.24 0.63 7.39
CA THR A 141 0.37 0.21 5.98
C THR A 141 0.55 1.43 5.09
N LEU A 142 1.73 1.54 4.46
CA LEU A 142 1.95 2.47 3.36
C LEU A 142 1.72 1.78 2.03
N ALA A 143 1.00 2.43 1.14
CA ALA A 143 0.70 1.94 -0.20
C ALA A 143 0.87 3.04 -1.25
N ARG A 144 1.18 2.66 -2.49
CA ARG A 144 1.06 3.52 -3.66
C ARG A 144 -0.14 3.09 -4.49
N LEU A 145 -1.07 4.01 -4.70
CA LEU A 145 -2.33 3.72 -5.40
C LEU A 145 -2.22 3.86 -6.92
N GLY A 146 -1.22 4.58 -7.39
CA GLY A 146 -0.91 4.84 -8.80
C GLY A 146 -0.49 6.31 -9.01
N GLY A 147 0.26 6.61 -10.08
CA GLY A 147 0.74 7.95 -10.32
C GLY A 147 1.54 8.50 -9.13
N ASP A 148 1.11 9.63 -8.61
CA ASP A 148 1.62 10.37 -7.47
C ASP A 148 0.81 10.19 -6.17
N GLU A 149 -0.16 9.25 -6.18
CA GLU A 149 -1.04 8.98 -5.05
C GLU A 149 -0.48 7.89 -4.13
N PHE A 150 -0.42 8.19 -2.83
CA PHE A 150 -0.10 7.25 -1.75
C PHE A 150 -1.25 7.16 -0.75
N ALA A 151 -1.25 6.11 0.05
CA ALA A 151 -2.20 5.92 1.14
C ALA A 151 -1.53 5.33 2.37
N VAL A 152 -1.99 5.74 3.56
CA VAL A 152 -1.58 5.16 4.83
C VAL A 152 -2.79 4.67 5.60
N VAL A 153 -2.76 3.41 6.04
CA VAL A 153 -3.74 2.85 6.97
C VAL A 153 -3.10 2.75 8.34
N VAL A 154 -3.73 3.35 9.34
CA VAL A 154 -3.24 3.43 10.73
C VAL A 154 -4.21 2.68 11.63
N GLU A 155 -3.72 1.66 12.33
CA GLU A 155 -4.51 0.85 13.25
C GLU A 155 -4.27 1.27 14.71
N GLY A 156 -5.19 0.90 15.60
CA GLY A 156 -5.03 1.08 17.04
C GLY A 156 -5.02 2.54 17.50
N LEU A 157 -5.83 3.38 16.88
CA LEU A 157 -5.90 4.79 17.21
C LEU A 157 -6.58 5.06 18.55
N THR A 158 -6.03 6.03 19.28
CA THR A 158 -6.58 6.53 20.56
C THR A 158 -7.11 7.96 20.44
N GLY A 159 -7.40 8.43 19.22
CA GLY A 159 -7.91 9.78 18.93
C GLY A 159 -7.37 10.35 17.63
N LEU A 160 -7.73 11.61 17.32
CA LEU A 160 -7.36 12.28 16.06
C LEU A 160 -5.97 12.96 16.10
N ASP A 161 -5.47 13.34 17.28
CA ASP A 161 -4.19 14.04 17.41
C ASP A 161 -3.00 13.27 16.85
N PRO A 162 -2.91 11.93 17.00
CA PRO A 162 -1.84 11.13 16.39
C PRO A 162 -1.83 11.21 14.87
N LEU A 163 -3.01 11.21 14.22
CA LEU A 163 -3.11 11.32 12.76
C LEU A 163 -2.69 12.69 12.24
N SER A 164 -3.09 13.76 12.95
CA SER A 164 -2.68 15.13 12.59
C SER A 164 -1.17 15.33 12.72
N ARG A 165 -0.53 14.71 13.73
CA ARG A 165 0.94 14.69 13.86
C ARG A 165 1.59 13.91 12.75
N MET A 166 1.13 12.70 12.50
CA MET A 166 1.63 11.86 11.39
C MET A 166 1.54 12.58 10.04
N ALA A 167 0.41 13.25 9.75
CA ALA A 167 0.27 14.03 8.53
C ALA A 167 1.30 15.17 8.43
N LYS A 168 1.58 15.86 9.52
CA LYS A 168 2.65 16.88 9.57
C LYS A 168 4.02 16.26 9.35
N ASP A 169 4.31 15.13 10.00
CA ASP A 169 5.60 14.45 9.87
C ASP A 169 5.81 13.95 8.42
N LEU A 170 4.75 13.46 7.75
CA LEU A 170 4.79 13.08 6.34
C LEU A 170 5.03 14.29 5.41
N ILE A 171 4.39 15.43 5.67
CA ILE A 171 4.63 16.67 4.93
C ILE A 171 6.07 17.15 5.16
N ASP A 172 6.53 17.14 6.40
CA ASP A 172 7.87 17.57 6.76
C ASP A 172 8.97 16.67 6.18
N ALA A 173 8.70 15.38 5.97
CA ALA A 173 9.61 14.44 5.33
C ALA A 173 9.96 14.84 3.88
N LEU A 174 9.09 15.59 3.20
CA LEU A 174 9.33 16.07 1.85
C LEU A 174 9.94 17.49 1.77
N ARG A 175 10.21 18.16 2.90
CA ARG A 175 10.81 19.49 2.92
C ARG A 175 12.20 19.56 2.29
N GLN A 176 12.98 18.49 2.43
CA GLN A 176 14.31 18.42 1.80
C GLN A 176 14.15 18.19 0.30
N PRO A 177 14.95 18.86 -0.53
CA PRO A 177 14.87 18.66 -1.97
C PRO A 177 15.14 17.21 -2.37
N PHE A 178 14.57 16.84 -3.49
CA PHE A 178 14.92 15.60 -4.18
C PHE A 178 16.09 15.91 -5.12
N HIS A 179 17.15 15.11 -5.04
CA HIS A 179 18.30 15.26 -5.93
C HIS A 179 18.14 14.35 -7.13
N VAL A 180 17.75 14.93 -8.27
CA VAL A 180 17.53 14.19 -9.51
C VAL A 180 18.55 14.66 -10.55
N GLU A 181 19.46 13.78 -10.94
CA GLU A 181 20.59 14.10 -11.81
C GLU A 181 21.41 15.29 -11.27
N SER A 182 21.39 16.44 -11.96
CA SER A 182 22.07 17.67 -11.54
C SER A 182 21.13 18.73 -10.99
N SER A 183 19.86 18.39 -10.77
CA SER A 183 18.80 19.33 -10.36
C SER A 183 18.28 19.01 -8.96
N GLU A 184 17.91 20.07 -8.25
CA GLU A 184 17.15 19.99 -7.01
C GLU A 184 15.66 20.23 -7.29
N VAL A 185 14.82 19.30 -6.87
CA VAL A 185 13.37 19.36 -7.05
C VAL A 185 12.70 19.48 -5.68
N TYR A 186 11.87 20.50 -5.53
CA TYR A 186 11.07 20.73 -4.32
C TYR A 186 9.62 20.36 -4.61
N LEU A 187 9.07 19.45 -3.81
CA LEU A 187 7.68 19.01 -3.91
C LEU A 187 7.03 19.07 -2.53
N GLY A 188 5.76 19.47 -2.52
CA GLY A 188 4.88 19.33 -1.37
C GLY A 188 4.06 18.05 -1.46
N VAL A 189 3.28 17.80 -0.41
CA VAL A 189 2.27 16.74 -0.40
C VAL A 189 1.00 17.25 0.26
N SER A 190 -0.13 17.05 -0.42
CA SER A 190 -1.46 17.31 0.12
C SER A 190 -2.02 16.04 0.74
N VAL A 191 -2.49 16.12 1.99
CA VAL A 191 -2.94 14.95 2.75
C VAL A 191 -4.40 15.10 3.16
N GLY A 192 -5.22 14.09 2.88
CA GLY A 192 -6.60 14.01 3.36
C GLY A 192 -6.76 12.90 4.40
N ILE A 193 -7.44 13.18 5.49
CA ILE A 193 -7.59 12.28 6.64
C ILE A 193 -9.06 11.99 6.88
N ALA A 194 -9.41 10.70 7.01
CA ALA A 194 -10.70 10.22 7.47
C ALA A 194 -10.54 9.08 8.48
N VAL A 195 -11.49 8.90 9.38
CA VAL A 195 -11.43 7.94 10.49
C VAL A 195 -12.66 7.05 10.53
N TYR A 196 -12.46 5.75 10.53
CA TYR A 196 -13.49 4.76 10.81
C TYR A 196 -13.63 4.54 12.34
N PRO A 197 -14.84 4.42 12.89
CA PRO A 197 -16.16 4.52 12.27
C PRO A 197 -16.77 5.93 12.27
N LEU A 198 -15.99 6.96 12.65
CA LEU A 198 -16.49 8.33 12.83
C LEU A 198 -16.99 8.95 11.52
N ASP A 199 -16.23 8.75 10.46
CA ASP A 199 -16.43 9.43 9.18
C ASP A 199 -17.08 8.53 8.12
N ALA A 200 -17.08 7.19 8.32
CA ALA A 200 -17.65 6.25 7.37
C ALA A 200 -18.03 4.92 8.03
N GLU A 201 -18.94 4.17 7.42
CA GLU A 201 -19.35 2.84 7.84
C GLU A 201 -18.67 1.73 7.03
N ASP A 202 -18.16 2.04 5.84
CA ASP A 202 -17.49 1.13 4.93
C ASP A 202 -16.21 1.73 4.34
N ALA A 203 -15.37 0.86 3.74
CA ALA A 203 -14.07 1.24 3.20
C ALA A 203 -14.17 2.19 2.00
N GLU A 204 -15.17 2.01 1.15
CA GLU A 204 -15.35 2.84 -0.05
C GLU A 204 -15.69 4.27 0.35
N ARG A 205 -16.61 4.42 1.31
CA ARG A 205 -16.98 5.73 1.84
C ARG A 205 -15.84 6.39 2.60
N LEU A 206 -15.04 5.60 3.32
CA LEU A 206 -13.87 6.13 4.02
C LEU A 206 -12.84 6.70 3.04
N ILE A 207 -12.58 5.99 1.93
CA ILE A 207 -11.69 6.45 0.86
C ILE A 207 -12.24 7.74 0.24
N GLN A 208 -13.52 7.79 -0.11
CA GLN A 208 -14.15 8.99 -0.68
C GLN A 208 -14.03 10.20 0.26
N ASN A 209 -14.21 9.99 1.55
CA ASN A 209 -14.15 11.06 2.53
C ASN A 209 -12.72 11.57 2.76
N ALA A 210 -11.72 10.67 2.74
CA ALA A 210 -10.32 11.06 2.78
C ALA A 210 -9.91 11.81 1.51
N ASP A 211 -10.36 11.38 0.32
CA ASP A 211 -10.11 12.06 -0.95
C ASP A 211 -10.69 13.49 -0.95
N LEU A 212 -11.92 13.66 -0.47
CA LEU A 212 -12.54 14.97 -0.33
C LEU A 212 -11.75 15.90 0.61
N ALA A 213 -11.22 15.35 1.70
CA ALA A 213 -10.38 16.11 2.62
C ALA A 213 -9.03 16.50 1.96
N MET A 214 -8.43 15.61 1.17
CA MET A 214 -7.21 15.87 0.41
C MET A 214 -7.42 16.94 -0.66
N TYR A 215 -8.52 16.87 -1.41
CA TYR A 215 -8.88 17.90 -2.38
C TYR A 215 -8.94 19.30 -1.75
N ARG A 216 -9.49 19.40 -0.54
CA ARG A 216 -9.53 20.68 0.19
C ARG A 216 -8.16 21.13 0.66
N ALA A 217 -7.29 20.23 1.08
CA ALA A 217 -5.91 20.57 1.38
C ALA A 217 -5.23 21.21 0.16
N LYS A 218 -5.47 20.67 -1.05
CA LYS A 218 -4.99 21.26 -2.31
C LYS A 218 -5.57 22.67 -2.55
N GLU A 219 -6.87 22.88 -2.30
CA GLU A 219 -7.50 24.20 -2.45
C GLU A 219 -7.01 25.24 -1.44
N GLN A 220 -6.60 24.82 -0.25
CA GLN A 220 -6.07 25.69 0.82
C GLN A 220 -4.59 26.11 0.61
N GLY A 221 -4.01 25.76 -0.52
CA GLY A 221 -2.66 26.21 -0.88
C GLY A 221 -1.65 25.07 -0.99
N LYS A 222 -2.10 23.81 -0.99
CA LYS A 222 -1.25 22.61 -1.08
C LYS A 222 -0.29 22.49 0.11
N ASN A 223 0.57 21.44 0.11
CA ASN A 223 1.57 21.17 1.15
C ASN A 223 1.00 21.28 2.57
N THR A 224 -0.18 20.72 2.77
CA THR A 224 -0.94 20.76 4.03
C THR A 224 -1.82 19.53 4.16
N PHE A 225 -2.51 19.39 5.29
CA PHE A 225 -3.48 18.32 5.47
C PHE A 225 -4.87 18.85 5.81
N GLY A 226 -5.90 18.09 5.40
CA GLY A 226 -7.30 18.31 5.75
C GLY A 226 -7.86 17.13 6.53
N LEU A 227 -8.63 17.42 7.58
CA LEU A 227 -9.47 16.42 8.25
C LEU A 227 -10.84 16.41 7.56
N TYR A 228 -11.39 15.22 7.31
CA TYR A 228 -12.77 15.12 6.86
C TYR A 228 -13.70 15.68 7.93
N LYS A 229 -14.67 16.48 7.51
CA LYS A 229 -15.78 16.96 8.35
C LYS A 229 -17.06 16.78 7.54
N LYS A 230 -18.11 16.29 8.18
CA LYS A 230 -19.39 15.98 7.51
C LYS A 230 -19.95 17.16 6.72
N ASP A 231 -19.77 18.39 7.24
CA ASP A 231 -20.17 19.63 6.57
C ASP A 231 -19.40 19.90 5.26
N LEU A 232 -18.28 19.21 5.06
CA LEU A 232 -17.47 19.32 3.85
C LEU A 232 -18.15 18.68 2.63
N ASN A 233 -18.87 17.59 2.82
CA ASN A 233 -19.56 16.88 1.74
C ASN A 233 -20.61 17.77 1.09
N ASP A 234 -21.40 18.50 1.91
CA ASP A 234 -22.47 19.37 1.41
C ASP A 234 -21.93 20.55 0.58
N GLN A 235 -20.77 21.08 0.93
CA GLN A 235 -20.14 22.18 0.18
C GLN A 235 -19.53 21.70 -1.14
N ALA A 236 -18.86 20.53 -1.16
CA ALA A 236 -18.28 19.97 -2.37
C ALA A 236 -19.37 19.56 -3.38
N VAL A 237 -20.44 18.92 -2.91
CA VAL A 237 -21.60 18.59 -3.76
C VAL A 237 -22.23 19.85 -4.32
N ARG A 238 -22.47 20.89 -3.51
CA ARG A 238 -23.02 22.18 -3.96
C ARG A 238 -22.12 22.84 -5.00
N ARG A 239 -20.80 22.79 -4.83
CA ARG A 239 -19.86 23.38 -5.80
C ARG A 239 -19.88 22.65 -7.14
N LEU A 240 -19.81 21.30 -7.14
CA LEU A 240 -19.91 20.48 -8.36
C LEU A 240 -21.24 20.72 -9.08
N THR A 241 -22.34 20.82 -8.34
CA THR A 241 -23.66 21.13 -8.90
C THR A 241 -23.66 22.52 -9.52
N MET A 242 -23.11 23.51 -8.81
CA MET A 242 -23.02 24.89 -9.32
C MET A 242 -22.11 25.00 -10.55
N GLU A 243 -20.95 24.31 -10.57
CA GLU A 243 -20.08 24.28 -11.76
C GLU A 243 -20.75 23.62 -12.97
N ALA A 244 -21.52 22.53 -12.76
CA ALA A 244 -22.30 21.90 -13.80
C ALA A 244 -23.40 22.82 -14.33
N GLU A 245 -24.14 23.48 -13.44
CA GLU A 245 -25.18 24.45 -13.77
C GLU A 245 -24.60 25.67 -14.51
N LEU A 246 -23.45 26.19 -14.09
CA LEU A 246 -22.75 27.28 -14.76
C LEU A 246 -22.29 26.89 -16.17
N ARG A 247 -21.73 25.67 -16.34
CA ARG A 247 -21.35 25.18 -17.68
C ARG A 247 -22.55 25.02 -18.60
N GLN A 248 -23.65 24.52 -18.06
CA GLN A 248 -24.90 24.39 -18.82
C GLN A 248 -25.47 25.76 -19.18
N ALA A 249 -25.50 26.71 -18.25
CA ALA A 249 -25.99 28.06 -18.50
C ALA A 249 -25.11 28.82 -19.53
N LEU A 250 -23.80 28.59 -19.55
CA LEU A 250 -22.89 29.10 -20.57
C LEU A 250 -23.19 28.50 -21.96
N ALA A 251 -23.39 27.17 -22.02
CA ALA A 251 -23.73 26.48 -23.28
C ALA A 251 -25.07 26.92 -23.85
N GLU A 252 -26.03 27.24 -22.98
CA GLU A 252 -27.37 27.70 -23.36
C GLU A 252 -27.48 29.23 -23.46
N SER A 253 -26.34 29.97 -23.37
CA SER A 253 -26.31 31.44 -23.46
C SER A 253 -27.29 32.15 -22.50
N ARG A 254 -27.49 31.60 -21.31
CA ARG A 254 -28.41 32.15 -20.30
C ARG A 254 -27.84 33.30 -19.49
N PHE A 255 -26.61 33.72 -19.74
CA PHE A 255 -26.00 34.86 -19.07
C PHE A 255 -26.26 36.13 -19.85
N SER A 256 -26.80 37.14 -19.19
CA SER A 256 -26.87 38.52 -19.69
C SER A 256 -26.06 39.40 -18.75
N VAL A 257 -25.22 40.25 -19.35
CA VAL A 257 -24.54 41.33 -18.61
C VAL A 257 -25.50 42.49 -18.51
N VAL A 258 -25.78 42.92 -17.27
CA VAL A 258 -26.59 44.12 -17.00
C VAL A 258 -25.67 45.29 -16.70
#